data_a7d8f4acdbbff0c76c7515ea3d39ee9e
#
_entry.id   a7d8f4acdbbff0c76c7515ea3d39ee9e
#
_cell.length_a   1.000
_cell.length_b   1.000
_cell.length_c   1.000
_cell.angle_alpha   90.00
_cell.angle_beta   90.00
_cell.angle_gamma   90.00
#
_symmetry.space_group_name_H-M   'P 1'
#
loop_
_entity.id
_entity.type
_entity.pdbx_description
1 polymer ?
#
loop_
_entity_poly.entity_id
_entity_poly.type
_entity_poly.pdbx_seq_one_letter_code
_entity_poly.pdbx_strand_id
1 'polypeptide(L)'
;MDMDAHNKQKLPAITLAAIGVVYGDIGTSPLYTFKECFSPHVGLAPTPAVIFGFLSLILWSLILVVSLKYLAFVLRADNRGEGGILTLMSLAGRNTTPNMTTVLLVLGLVGGGFFYGEVVITPAM
;
A
#
# COMPACT_ATOMS: atom_id res chain seq x y z
N MET A 1 -0.75 -24.63 26.38
CA MET A 1 -0.07 -23.46 26.97
C MET A 1 1.13 -22.99 26.12
N ASP A 2 1.34 -23.58 24.90
CA ASP A 2 2.52 -23.31 24.05
C ASP A 2 2.25 -22.50 22.78
N MET A 3 0.98 -22.14 22.48
CA MET A 3 0.67 -21.35 21.28
C MET A 3 1.14 -19.90 21.36
N ASP A 4 1.16 -19.32 22.57
CA ASP A 4 1.59 -17.93 22.77
C ASP A 4 3.10 -17.73 22.66
N ALA A 5 3.89 -18.72 23.06
CA ALA A 5 5.35 -18.66 22.96
C ALA A 5 5.82 -18.79 21.50
N HIS A 6 5.18 -19.66 20.72
CA HIS A 6 5.47 -19.84 19.30
C HIS A 6 5.08 -18.62 18.45
N ASN A 7 4.04 -17.93 18.84
CA ASN A 7 3.59 -16.69 18.19
C ASN A 7 4.53 -15.50 18.50
N LYS A 8 5.05 -15.42 19.73
CA LYS A 8 6.01 -14.37 20.12
C LYS A 8 7.38 -14.50 19.44
N GLN A 9 7.83 -15.72 19.12
CA GLN A 9 9.09 -15.92 18.38
C GLN A 9 8.99 -15.54 16.89
N LYS A 10 7.82 -15.60 16.29
CA LYS A 10 7.57 -15.24 14.88
C LYS A 10 7.43 -13.75 14.67
N LEU A 11 7.01 -13.01 15.69
CA LEU A 11 6.73 -11.58 15.58
C LEU A 11 7.93 -10.74 15.08
N PRO A 12 9.15 -10.87 15.62
CA PRO A 12 10.30 -10.11 15.13
C PRO A 12 10.67 -10.47 13.67
N ALA A 13 10.54 -11.72 13.28
CA ALA A 13 10.81 -12.14 11.90
C ALA A 13 9.79 -11.57 10.93
N ILE A 14 8.51 -11.59 11.28
CA ILE A 14 7.43 -10.98 10.48
C ILE A 14 7.60 -9.46 10.41
N THR A 15 7.97 -8.82 11.53
CA THR A 15 8.24 -7.38 11.57
C THR A 15 9.41 -7.01 10.66
N LEU A 16 10.49 -7.78 10.69
CA LEU A 16 11.65 -7.56 9.82
C LEU A 16 11.29 -7.74 8.34
N ALA A 17 10.51 -8.76 8.01
CA ALA A 17 10.01 -8.99 6.66
C ALA A 17 9.11 -7.83 6.19
N ALA A 18 8.20 -7.36 7.05
CA ALA A 18 7.34 -6.21 6.76
C ALA A 18 8.14 -4.92 6.53
N ILE A 19 9.19 -4.66 7.34
CA ILE A 19 10.10 -3.53 7.13
C ILE A 19 10.80 -3.64 5.78
N GLY A 20 11.24 -4.86 5.39
CA GLY A 20 11.87 -5.10 4.10
C GLY A 20 10.95 -4.78 2.92
N VAL A 21 9.70 -5.20 2.98
CA VAL A 21 8.69 -4.88 1.96
C VAL A 21 8.41 -3.38 1.90
N VAL A 22 8.20 -2.74 3.05
CA VAL A 22 7.96 -1.29 3.13
C VAL A 22 9.14 -0.51 2.57
N TYR A 23 10.36 -0.89 2.92
CA TYR A 23 11.57 -0.23 2.42
C TYR A 23 11.75 -0.45 0.91
N GLY A 24 11.53 -1.66 0.42
CA GLY A 24 11.68 -2.00 -1.00
C GLY A 24 10.63 -1.31 -1.89
N ASP A 25 9.40 -1.27 -1.45
CA ASP A 25 8.26 -0.80 -2.26
C ASP A 25 7.96 0.69 -2.02
N ILE A 26 7.69 1.08 -0.78
CA ILE A 26 7.33 2.46 -0.42
C ILE A 26 8.57 3.38 -0.44
N GLY A 27 9.76 2.86 -0.15
CA GLY A 27 11.00 3.64 -0.14
C GLY A 27 11.51 4.00 -1.53
N THR A 28 11.29 3.15 -2.54
CA THR A 28 11.78 3.37 -3.91
C THR A 28 10.87 4.30 -4.71
N SER A 29 9.56 4.14 -4.64
CA SER A 29 8.59 4.93 -5.40
C SER A 29 8.70 6.44 -5.17
N PRO A 30 8.88 6.96 -3.95
CA PRO A 30 9.14 8.38 -3.72
C PRO A 30 10.41 8.91 -4.39
N LEU A 31 11.45 8.08 -4.49
CA LEU A 31 12.70 8.48 -5.15
C LEU A 31 12.51 8.60 -6.66
N TYR A 32 11.80 7.66 -7.29
CA TYR A 32 11.45 7.76 -8.70
C TYR A 32 10.56 8.96 -8.98
N THR A 33 9.56 9.19 -8.15
CA THR A 33 8.68 10.36 -8.26
C THR A 33 9.48 11.65 -8.16
N PHE A 34 10.38 11.75 -7.18
CA PHE A 34 11.23 12.91 -7.01
C PHE A 34 12.14 13.14 -8.23
N LYS A 35 12.77 12.09 -8.76
CA LYS A 35 13.57 12.15 -9.97
C LYS A 35 12.75 12.66 -11.16
N GLU A 36 11.53 12.13 -11.34
CA GLU A 36 10.66 12.51 -12.46
C GLU A 36 10.18 13.96 -12.38
N CYS A 37 10.01 14.51 -11.17
CA CYS A 37 9.67 15.93 -10.99
C CYS A 37 10.71 16.89 -11.56
N PHE A 38 11.95 16.45 -11.74
CA PHE A 38 13.05 17.22 -12.33
C PHE A 38 13.45 16.71 -13.72
N SER A 39 12.60 15.90 -14.34
CA SER A 39 12.83 15.44 -15.71
C SER A 39 12.75 16.62 -16.70
N PRO A 40 13.44 16.53 -17.86
CA PRO A 40 13.43 17.60 -18.86
C PRO A 40 12.02 17.99 -19.34
N HIS A 41 11.06 17.06 -19.28
CA HIS A 41 9.68 17.30 -19.72
C HIS A 41 8.92 18.25 -18.78
N VAL A 42 9.28 18.26 -17.50
CA VAL A 42 8.65 19.12 -16.49
C VAL A 42 9.21 20.54 -16.54
N GLY A 43 10.47 20.70 -16.95
CA GLY A 43 11.09 21.99 -17.18
C GLY A 43 11.29 22.86 -15.92
N LEU A 44 11.20 22.29 -14.73
CA LEU A 44 11.38 23.01 -13.47
C LEU A 44 12.86 23.01 -13.05
N ALA A 45 13.39 24.20 -12.77
CA ALA A 45 14.73 24.34 -12.23
C ALA A 45 14.79 23.81 -10.78
N PRO A 46 15.83 23.06 -10.39
CA PRO A 46 15.97 22.52 -9.04
C PRO A 46 16.43 23.60 -8.04
N THR A 47 15.57 24.57 -7.79
CA THR A 47 15.79 25.56 -6.74
C THR A 47 15.45 24.97 -5.36
N PRO A 48 16.06 25.45 -4.26
CA PRO A 48 15.74 24.96 -2.92
C PRO A 48 14.25 24.99 -2.58
N ALA A 49 13.53 26.01 -2.99
CA ALA A 49 12.09 26.13 -2.77
C ALA A 49 11.30 25.04 -3.49
N VAL A 50 11.64 24.75 -4.75
CA VAL A 50 10.98 23.69 -5.56
C VAL A 50 11.30 22.32 -4.99
N ILE A 51 12.56 22.07 -4.59
CA ILE A 51 12.99 20.81 -3.98
C ILE A 51 12.20 20.54 -2.69
N PHE A 52 12.16 21.51 -1.77
CA PHE A 52 11.40 21.37 -0.52
C PHE A 52 9.89 21.25 -0.77
N GLY A 53 9.37 21.91 -1.79
CA GLY A 53 7.97 21.78 -2.21
C GLY A 53 7.62 20.34 -2.59
N PHE A 54 8.38 19.72 -3.48
CA PHE A 54 8.17 18.32 -3.87
C PHE A 54 8.38 17.33 -2.73
N LEU A 55 9.42 17.50 -1.93
CA LEU A 55 9.64 16.66 -0.74
C LEU A 55 8.46 16.76 0.24
N SER A 56 7.94 17.96 0.47
CA SER A 56 6.77 18.17 1.31
C SER A 56 5.53 17.47 0.75
N LEU A 57 5.26 17.60 -0.55
CA LEU A 57 4.13 16.93 -1.21
C LEU A 57 4.23 15.41 -1.10
N ILE A 58 5.40 14.83 -1.34
CA ILE A 58 5.64 13.40 -1.21
C ILE A 58 5.41 12.95 0.24
N LEU A 59 6.00 13.66 1.20
CA LEU A 59 5.85 13.34 2.63
C LEU A 59 4.39 13.39 3.07
N TRP A 60 3.68 14.47 2.75
CA TRP A 60 2.27 14.60 3.10
C TRP A 60 1.38 13.57 2.40
N SER A 61 1.65 13.25 1.15
CA SER A 61 0.94 12.19 0.43
C SER A 61 1.12 10.83 1.11
N LEU A 62 2.34 10.49 1.54
CA LEU A 62 2.60 9.26 2.28
C LEU A 62 1.89 9.25 3.64
N ILE A 63 1.93 10.35 4.39
CA ILE A 63 1.24 10.45 5.67
C ILE A 63 -0.27 10.28 5.49
N LEU A 64 -0.88 10.98 4.55
CA LEU A 64 -2.33 10.93 4.34
C LEU A 64 -2.79 9.58 3.76
N VAL A 65 -2.10 9.06 2.76
CA VAL A 65 -2.52 7.83 2.07
C VAL A 65 -2.10 6.59 2.87
N VAL A 66 -0.86 6.49 3.28
CA VAL A 66 -0.35 5.29 3.94
C VAL A 66 -0.75 5.28 5.41
N SER A 67 -0.47 6.34 6.17
CA SER A 67 -0.70 6.33 7.61
C SER A 67 -2.17 6.55 7.95
N LEU A 68 -2.81 7.58 7.41
CA LEU A 68 -4.19 7.89 7.79
C LEU A 68 -5.18 6.97 7.09
N LYS A 69 -5.17 6.90 5.76
CA LYS A 69 -6.13 6.09 5.01
C LYS A 69 -5.90 4.60 5.21
N TYR A 70 -4.69 4.12 4.98
CA TYR A 70 -4.40 2.69 4.96
C TYR A 70 -4.25 2.13 6.36
N LEU A 71 -3.32 2.65 7.16
CA LEU A 71 -3.03 2.13 8.50
C LEU A 71 -4.18 2.35 9.48
N ALA A 72 -4.78 3.56 9.50
CA ALA A 72 -5.81 3.88 10.48
C ALA A 72 -7.18 3.31 10.13
N PHE A 73 -7.52 3.15 8.84
CA PHE A 73 -8.84 2.68 8.41
C PHE A 73 -8.81 1.30 7.74
N VAL A 74 -8.03 1.12 6.66
CA VAL A 74 -8.10 -0.09 5.84
C VAL A 74 -7.59 -1.32 6.59
N LEU A 75 -6.50 -1.20 7.34
CA LEU A 75 -5.95 -2.32 8.12
C LEU A 75 -6.81 -2.75 9.32
N ARG A 76 -7.81 -1.95 9.69
CA ARG A 76 -8.81 -2.36 10.70
C ARG A 76 -9.87 -3.30 10.13
N ALA A 77 -9.98 -3.39 8.82
CA ALA A 77 -10.86 -4.34 8.15
C ALA A 77 -10.18 -5.73 8.17
N ASP A 78 -10.42 -6.45 9.25
CA ASP A 78 -9.91 -7.80 9.48
C ASP A 78 -11.01 -8.84 9.31
N ASN A 79 -10.68 -9.96 8.68
CA ASN A 79 -11.51 -11.14 8.59
C ASN A 79 -10.72 -12.37 9.03
N ARG A 80 -10.78 -12.71 10.33
CA ARG A 80 -10.10 -13.87 10.94
C ARG A 80 -8.57 -13.82 10.80
N GLY A 81 -7.98 -12.65 10.93
CA GLY A 81 -6.53 -12.44 10.78
C GLY A 81 -6.06 -12.23 9.34
N GLU A 82 -6.98 -12.17 8.38
CA GLU A 82 -6.70 -11.86 6.99
C GLU A 82 -7.14 -10.43 6.68
N GLY A 83 -6.31 -9.69 5.95
CA GLY A 83 -6.54 -8.32 5.51
C GLY A 83 -6.41 -8.16 3.99
N GLY A 84 -6.46 -6.93 3.53
CA GLY A 84 -6.23 -6.56 2.14
C GLY A 84 -7.51 -6.48 1.31
N ILE A 85 -7.32 -6.41 -0.02
CA ILE A 85 -8.40 -6.10 -0.97
C ILE A 85 -9.49 -7.18 -1.03
N LEU A 86 -9.10 -8.46 -0.95
CA LEU A 86 -10.04 -9.58 -0.96
C LEU A 86 -10.85 -9.66 0.33
N THR A 87 -10.25 -9.30 1.45
CA THR A 87 -10.94 -9.21 2.74
C THR A 87 -11.96 -8.07 2.73
N LEU A 88 -11.59 -6.89 2.23
CA LEU A 88 -12.54 -5.79 2.05
C LEU A 88 -13.71 -6.16 1.16
N MET A 89 -13.45 -6.85 0.04
CA MET A 89 -14.48 -7.39 -0.85
C MET A 89 -15.43 -8.34 -0.12
N SER A 90 -14.87 -9.28 0.63
CA SER A 90 -15.64 -10.26 1.42
C SER A 90 -16.51 -9.59 2.49
N LEU A 91 -15.96 -8.62 3.22
CA LEU A 91 -16.69 -7.89 4.25
C LEU A 91 -17.79 -7.01 3.67
N ALA A 92 -17.50 -6.31 2.57
CA ALA A 92 -18.48 -5.46 1.88
C ALA A 92 -19.64 -6.28 1.29
N GLY A 93 -19.37 -7.51 0.83
CA GLY A 93 -20.38 -8.40 0.25
C GLY A 93 -21.35 -9.03 1.24
N ARG A 94 -21.05 -9.02 2.56
CA ARG A 94 -21.85 -9.73 3.57
C ARG A 94 -23.29 -9.21 3.74
N ASN A 95 -23.51 -7.91 3.52
CA ASN A 95 -24.81 -7.24 3.77
C ASN A 95 -25.36 -6.56 2.51
N THR A 96 -25.02 -7.04 1.31
CA THR A 96 -25.43 -6.44 0.05
C THR A 96 -26.34 -7.35 -0.76
N THR A 97 -27.02 -6.76 -1.76
CA THR A 97 -27.86 -7.51 -2.71
C THR A 97 -27.00 -8.39 -3.62
N PRO A 98 -27.54 -9.50 -4.17
CA PRO A 98 -26.79 -10.41 -5.04
C PRO A 98 -26.09 -9.72 -6.23
N ASN A 99 -26.76 -8.74 -6.84
CA ASN A 99 -26.19 -7.97 -7.96
C ASN A 99 -24.98 -7.14 -7.51
N MET A 100 -25.08 -6.47 -6.36
CA MET A 100 -23.99 -5.68 -5.81
C MET A 100 -22.82 -6.57 -5.37
N THR A 101 -23.09 -7.76 -4.83
CA THR A 101 -22.07 -8.75 -4.50
C THR A 101 -21.25 -9.13 -5.72
N THR A 102 -21.90 -9.36 -6.87
CA THR A 102 -21.21 -9.66 -8.13
C THR A 102 -20.31 -8.50 -8.58
N VAL A 103 -20.80 -7.26 -8.51
CA VAL A 103 -20.00 -6.06 -8.82
C VAL A 103 -18.78 -5.94 -7.91
N LEU A 104 -18.95 -6.11 -6.60
CA LEU A 104 -17.87 -6.07 -5.63
C LEU A 104 -16.85 -7.18 -5.88
N LEU A 105 -17.29 -8.37 -6.26
CA LEU A 105 -16.43 -9.50 -6.59
C LEU A 105 -15.57 -9.18 -7.82
N VAL A 106 -16.17 -8.66 -8.89
CA VAL A 106 -15.44 -8.25 -10.10
C VAL A 106 -14.43 -7.15 -9.77
N LEU A 107 -14.83 -6.12 -9.04
CA LEU A 107 -13.93 -5.04 -8.62
C LEU A 107 -12.78 -5.54 -7.75
N GLY A 108 -13.06 -6.47 -6.82
CA GLY A 108 -12.03 -7.09 -5.98
C GLY A 108 -11.03 -7.92 -6.78
N LEU A 109 -11.50 -8.69 -7.75
CA LEU A 109 -10.64 -9.48 -8.65
C LEU A 109 -9.78 -8.59 -9.55
N VAL A 110 -10.37 -7.54 -10.12
CA VAL A 110 -9.64 -6.56 -10.94
C VAL A 110 -8.60 -5.84 -10.10
N GLY A 111 -8.96 -5.37 -8.89
CA GLY A 111 -8.02 -4.74 -7.96
C GLY A 111 -6.88 -5.66 -7.52
N GLY A 112 -7.19 -6.94 -7.26
CA GLY A 112 -6.18 -7.97 -7.00
C GLY A 112 -5.26 -8.18 -8.19
N GLY A 113 -5.80 -8.21 -9.40
CA GLY A 113 -5.02 -8.31 -10.63
C GLY A 113 -4.05 -7.15 -10.84
N PHE A 114 -4.48 -5.92 -10.56
CA PHE A 114 -3.59 -4.74 -10.59
C PHE A 114 -2.50 -4.82 -9.53
N PHE A 115 -2.82 -5.26 -8.33
CA PHE A 115 -1.83 -5.45 -7.27
C PHE A 115 -0.74 -6.43 -7.67
N TYR A 116 -1.11 -7.60 -8.22
CA TYR A 116 -0.14 -8.58 -8.72
C TYR A 116 0.65 -8.04 -9.92
N GLY A 117 0.02 -7.27 -10.80
CA GLY A 117 0.70 -6.62 -11.92
C GLY A 117 1.80 -5.66 -11.45
N GLU A 118 1.52 -4.85 -10.43
CA GLU A 118 2.50 -3.94 -9.85
C GLU A 118 3.69 -4.67 -9.24
N VAL A 119 3.44 -5.76 -8.48
CA VAL A 119 4.50 -6.58 -7.87
C VAL A 119 5.48 -7.14 -8.91
N VAL A 120 5.01 -7.37 -10.14
CA VAL A 120 5.87 -7.83 -11.24
C VAL A 120 6.59 -6.68 -11.93
N ILE A 121 5.90 -5.55 -12.14
CA ILE A 121 6.43 -4.41 -12.92
C ILE A 121 7.47 -3.64 -12.10
N THR A 122 7.22 -3.39 -10.82
CA THR A 122 8.09 -2.54 -9.97
C THR A 122 9.52 -3.07 -9.86
N PRO A 123 9.79 -4.38 -9.69
CA PRO A 123 11.17 -4.89 -9.70
C PRO A 123 11.82 -4.94 -11.09
N ALA A 124 11.02 -4.83 -12.16
CA ALA A 124 11.51 -4.91 -13.54
C ALA A 124 11.96 -3.55 -14.09
N MET A 125 11.67 -2.46 -13.40
CA MET A 125 12.09 -1.09 -13.75
C MET A 125 13.38 -0.70 -13.03
#